data_73d038f2120c4eb4900197a411d62d7a
#
_entry.id   73d038f2120c4eb4900197a411d62d7a
#
_cell.length_a   1.000
_cell.length_b   1.000
_cell.length_c   1.000
_cell.angle_alpha   90.00
_cell.angle_beta   90.00
_cell.angle_gamma   90.00
#
_symmetry.space_group_name_H-M   'P 1'
#
loop_
_entity.id
_entity.type
_entity.pdbx_description
1 polymer ?
#
loop_
_entity_poly.entity_id
_entity_poly.type
_entity_poly.pdbx_seq_one_letter_code
_entity_poly.pdbx_strand_id
1 'polypeptide(L)'
;MYYIGYDLGSSFVKIALLDYKKNKQVSLVKEPTSEMEIISLKDDWAEQDPELWWKYICNGTKRLLNKTKINNDQIKAIGISYQMHGLVLLDYKKKLLRN
;
A
#
# COMPACT_ATOMS: atom_id res chain seq x y z
N MET A 1 -6.79 -11.40 17.53
CA MET A 1 -5.80 -10.33 17.34
C MET A 1 -5.15 -10.48 15.97
N TYR A 2 -5.14 -9.40 15.20
CA TYR A 2 -4.62 -9.42 13.84
C TYR A 2 -3.66 -8.27 13.61
N TYR A 3 -2.74 -8.47 12.69
CA TYR A 3 -1.84 -7.43 12.19
C TYR A 3 -2.03 -7.29 10.69
N ILE A 4 -1.82 -6.07 10.18
CA ILE A 4 -1.79 -5.82 8.75
C ILE A 4 -0.37 -5.47 8.33
N GLY A 5 0.11 -6.13 7.28
CA GLY A 5 1.37 -5.79 6.62
C GLY A 5 1.10 -5.16 5.27
N TYR A 6 1.74 -4.02 5.02
CA TYR A 6 1.69 -3.33 3.74
C TYR A 6 3.06 -3.44 3.07
N ASP A 7 3.05 -3.80 1.80
CA ASP A 7 4.23 -3.75 0.95
C ASP A 7 3.94 -2.78 -0.20
N LEU A 8 4.53 -1.60 -0.12
CA LEU A 8 4.37 -0.55 -1.12
C LEU A 8 5.45 -0.73 -2.19
N GLY A 9 5.17 -1.61 -3.15
CA GLY A 9 6.06 -1.88 -4.25
C GLY A 9 5.90 -0.92 -5.42
N SER A 10 6.72 -1.07 -6.43
CA SER A 10 6.65 -0.24 -7.65
C SER A 10 5.55 -0.69 -8.61
N SER A 11 5.12 -1.93 -8.54
CA SER A 11 4.07 -2.48 -9.42
C SER A 11 2.74 -2.62 -8.73
N PHE A 12 2.75 -2.97 -7.44
CA PHE A 12 1.56 -3.23 -6.65
C PHE A 12 1.74 -2.76 -5.21
N VAL A 13 0.63 -2.42 -4.58
CA VAL A 13 0.54 -2.38 -3.12
C VAL A 13 -0.04 -3.72 -2.68
N LYS A 14 0.71 -4.46 -1.90
CA LYS A 14 0.27 -5.75 -1.33
C LYS A 14 -0.12 -5.53 0.13
N ILE A 15 -1.24 -6.10 0.52
CA ILE A 15 -1.77 -5.95 1.87
C ILE A 15 -2.10 -7.33 2.41
N ALA A 16 -1.45 -7.70 3.50
CA ALA A 16 -1.61 -9.01 4.13
C ALA A 16 -2.26 -8.87 5.50
N LEU A 17 -3.18 -9.77 5.81
CA LEU A 17 -3.75 -9.90 7.13
C LEU A 17 -3.14 -11.12 7.80
N LEU A 18 -2.61 -10.91 9.01
CA LEU A 18 -1.90 -11.93 9.78
C LEU A 18 -2.64 -12.19 11.09
N ASP A 19 -2.86 -13.46 11.39
CA ASP A 19 -3.38 -13.88 12.69
C ASP A 19 -2.19 -14.09 13.63
N TYR A 20 -2.07 -13.23 14.62
CA TYR A 20 -0.96 -13.27 15.56
C TYR A 20 -0.90 -14.57 16.35
N LYS A 21 -2.05 -15.04 16.85
CA LYS A 21 -2.10 -16.24 17.68
C LYS A 21 -1.73 -17.50 16.92
N LYS A 22 -2.20 -17.59 15.68
CA LYS A 22 -1.93 -18.76 14.81
C LYS A 22 -0.64 -18.63 14.02
N ASN A 23 -0.03 -17.44 14.03
CA ASN A 23 1.16 -17.13 13.24
C ASN A 23 0.98 -17.49 11.76
N LYS A 24 -0.16 -17.10 11.20
CA LYS A 24 -0.53 -17.42 9.81
C LYS A 24 -1.02 -16.20 9.07
N GLN A 25 -0.71 -16.16 7.78
CA GLN A 25 -1.35 -15.23 6.87
C GLN A 25 -2.78 -15.71 6.60
N VAL A 26 -3.75 -14.85 6.90
CA VAL A 26 -5.17 -15.15 6.70
C VAL A 26 -5.59 -14.83 5.27
N SER A 27 -5.14 -13.72 4.75
CA SER A 27 -5.50 -13.26 3.41
C SER A 27 -4.48 -12.27 2.89
N LEU A 28 -4.47 -12.10 1.57
CA LEU A 28 -3.60 -11.16 0.87
C LEU A 28 -4.41 -10.52 -0.26
N VAL A 29 -4.29 -9.21 -0.42
CA VAL A 29 -4.85 -8.51 -1.58
C VAL A 29 -3.76 -7.69 -2.24
N LYS A 30 -3.91 -7.45 -3.54
CA LYS A 30 -3.05 -6.57 -4.34
C LYS A 30 -3.89 -5.47 -4.95
N GLU A 31 -3.35 -4.26 -4.96
CA GLU A 31 -3.92 -3.09 -5.63
C GLU A 31 -2.84 -2.41 -6.46
N PRO A 32 -3.14 -1.96 -7.66
CA PRO A 32 -4.32 -2.27 -8.47
C PRO A 32 -4.29 -3.70 -8.99
N THR A 33 -5.31 -4.11 -9.74
CA THR A 33 -5.38 -5.47 -10.30
C THR A 33 -4.35 -5.71 -11.41
N SER A 34 -3.97 -4.65 -12.13
CA SER A 34 -2.86 -4.64 -13.08
C SER A 34 -1.74 -3.75 -12.54
N GLU A 35 -0.52 -3.90 -13.07
CA GLU A 35 0.61 -3.11 -12.58
C GLU A 35 0.34 -1.60 -12.60
N MET A 36 0.89 -0.90 -11.60
CA MET A 36 0.82 0.54 -11.54
C MET A 36 1.53 1.16 -12.75
N GLU A 37 0.92 2.21 -13.28
CA GLU A 37 1.50 2.96 -14.39
C GLU A 37 2.76 3.69 -13.94
N ILE A 38 3.77 3.66 -14.80
CA ILE A 38 4.98 4.46 -14.64
C ILE A 38 4.95 5.57 -15.67
N ILE A 39 5.03 6.81 -15.20
CA ILE A 39 5.02 8.00 -16.07
C ILE A 39 6.46 8.32 -16.43
N SER A 40 6.74 8.41 -17.74
CA SER A 40 8.06 8.77 -18.24
C SER A 40 7.93 10.00 -19.15
N LEU A 41 8.22 11.17 -18.59
CA LEU A 41 8.16 12.43 -19.34
C LEU A 41 9.38 12.64 -20.23
N LYS A 42 10.49 12.03 -19.90
CA LYS A 42 11.75 12.07 -20.65
C LYS A 42 12.40 10.69 -20.59
N ASP A 43 13.30 10.42 -21.54
CA ASP A 43 14.09 9.19 -21.53
C ASP A 43 14.81 9.03 -20.18
N ASP A 44 14.85 7.82 -19.66
CA ASP A 44 15.45 7.45 -18.38
C ASP A 44 14.77 8.05 -17.13
N TRP A 45 13.63 8.73 -17.30
CA TRP A 45 12.82 9.19 -16.18
C TRP A 45 11.71 8.20 -15.86
N ALA A 46 11.46 7.97 -14.58
CA ALA A 46 10.37 7.12 -14.13
C ALA A 46 9.68 7.79 -12.94
N GLU A 47 8.38 8.00 -13.05
CA GLU A 47 7.58 8.67 -12.02
C GLU A 47 6.31 7.89 -11.77
N GLN A 48 5.82 7.99 -10.54
CA GLN A 48 4.49 7.52 -10.14
C GLN A 48 3.83 8.63 -9.32
N ASP A 49 2.50 8.61 -9.28
CA ASP A 49 1.74 9.54 -8.45
C ASP A 49 1.56 8.97 -7.04
N PRO A 50 2.20 9.56 -6.01
CA PRO A 50 2.07 9.05 -4.62
C PRO A 50 0.65 9.11 -4.08
N GLU A 51 -0.22 10.00 -4.60
CA GLU A 51 -1.62 10.05 -4.18
C GLU A 51 -2.36 8.76 -4.58
N LEU A 52 -1.96 8.13 -5.67
CA LEU A 52 -2.51 6.83 -6.06
C LEU A 52 -2.09 5.72 -5.10
N TRP A 53 -0.88 5.79 -4.55
CA TRP A 53 -0.44 4.81 -3.54
C TRP A 53 -1.39 4.81 -2.34
N TRP A 54 -1.74 6.00 -1.87
CA TRP A 54 -2.69 6.16 -0.76
C TRP A 54 -4.07 5.61 -1.11
N LYS A 55 -4.54 5.91 -2.31
CA LYS A 55 -5.82 5.39 -2.81
C LYS A 55 -5.83 3.86 -2.82
N TYR A 56 -4.75 3.24 -3.31
CA TYR A 56 -4.64 1.79 -3.35
C TYR A 56 -4.55 1.18 -1.94
N ILE A 57 -3.86 1.83 -1.03
CA ILE A 57 -3.80 1.41 0.38
C ILE A 57 -5.21 1.41 0.97
N CYS A 58 -5.96 2.48 0.80
CA CYS A 58 -7.32 2.58 1.32
C CYS A 58 -8.26 1.55 0.69
N ASN A 59 -8.25 1.44 -0.62
CA ASN A 59 -9.11 0.50 -1.33
C ASN A 59 -8.79 -0.95 -0.98
N GLY A 60 -7.51 -1.28 -0.94
CA GLY A 60 -7.07 -2.63 -0.61
C GLY A 60 -7.39 -3.02 0.83
N THR A 61 -7.22 -2.09 1.76
CA THR A 61 -7.56 -2.32 3.16
C THR A 61 -9.05 -2.62 3.33
N LYS A 62 -9.91 -1.80 2.72
CA LYS A 62 -11.36 -2.02 2.75
C LYS A 62 -11.71 -3.39 2.16
N ARG A 63 -11.13 -3.72 1.02
CA ARG A 63 -11.39 -5.00 0.35
C ARG A 63 -10.93 -6.18 1.21
N LEU A 64 -9.76 -6.07 1.84
CA LEU A 64 -9.22 -7.10 2.73
C LEU A 64 -10.14 -7.35 3.92
N LEU A 65 -10.57 -6.29 4.59
CA LEU A 65 -11.45 -6.40 5.76
C LEU A 65 -12.84 -6.92 5.37
N ASN A 66 -13.39 -6.50 4.25
CA ASN A 66 -14.68 -7.01 3.76
C ASN A 66 -14.59 -8.49 3.39
N LYS A 67 -13.52 -8.90 2.74
CA LYS A 67 -13.30 -10.29 2.34
C LYS A 67 -13.16 -11.22 3.54
N THR A 68 -12.47 -10.77 4.58
CA THR A 68 -12.19 -11.58 5.77
C THR A 68 -13.24 -11.42 6.86
N LYS A 69 -14.10 -10.39 6.76
CA LYS A 69 -15.13 -10.03 7.74
C LYS A 69 -14.55 -9.72 9.13
N ILE A 70 -13.34 -9.19 9.14
CA ILE A 70 -12.66 -8.79 10.37
C ILE A 70 -12.92 -7.31 10.61
N ASN A 71 -13.27 -6.95 11.85
CA ASN A 71 -13.50 -5.57 12.25
C ASN A 71 -12.16 -4.86 12.48
N ASN A 72 -12.13 -3.56 12.20
CA ASN A 72 -10.92 -2.76 12.36
C ASN A 72 -10.41 -2.70 13.80
N ASP A 73 -11.29 -2.85 14.80
CA ASP A 73 -10.88 -2.88 16.21
C ASP A 73 -10.10 -4.16 16.58
N GLN A 74 -10.13 -5.17 15.74
CA GLN A 74 -9.35 -6.40 15.91
C GLN A 74 -7.92 -6.27 15.37
N ILE A 75 -7.63 -5.21 14.63
CA ILE A 75 -6.29 -4.92 14.11
C ILE A 75 -5.50 -4.18 15.20
N LYS A 76 -4.40 -4.77 15.62
CA LYS A 76 -3.61 -4.25 16.75
C LYS A 76 -2.30 -3.60 16.35
N ALA A 77 -1.81 -3.88 15.15
CA ALA A 77 -0.57 -3.28 14.67
C ALA A 77 -0.51 -3.29 13.15
N ILE A 78 0.30 -2.41 12.60
CA ILE A 78 0.55 -2.28 11.17
C ILE A 78 2.06 -2.26 10.95
N GLY A 79 2.53 -3.07 10.01
CA GLY A 79 3.89 -3.01 9.52
C GLY A 79 3.92 -2.55 8.07
N ILE A 80 4.94 -1.80 7.70
CA ILE A 80 5.05 -1.24 6.36
C ILE A 80 6.46 -1.48 5.82
N SER A 81 6.54 -2.03 4.61
CA SER A 81 7.74 -2.01 3.79
C SER A 81 7.46 -1.22 2.52
N TYR A 82 8.49 -0.70 1.89
CA TYR A 82 8.31 0.17 0.73
C TYR A 82 9.49 0.06 -0.22
N GLN A 83 9.24 0.51 -1.46
CA GLN A 83 10.24 0.48 -2.53
C GLN A 83 11.45 1.35 -2.19
N MET A 84 12.59 0.93 -2.72
CA MET A 84 13.86 1.65 -2.56
C MET A 84 14.00 2.71 -3.66
N HIS A 85 14.84 3.72 -3.40
CA HIS A 85 15.25 4.74 -4.38
C HIS A 85 14.11 5.62 -4.90
N GLY A 86 12.96 5.60 -4.22
CA GLY A 86 11.88 6.53 -4.55
C GLY A 86 12.07 7.86 -3.80
N LEU A 87 11.76 8.97 -4.47
CA LEU A 87 11.81 10.29 -3.88
C LEU A 87 10.43 10.94 -3.97
N VAL A 88 9.94 11.40 -2.82
CA VAL A 88 8.68 12.15 -2.74
C VAL A 88 8.98 13.48 -2.06
N LEU A 89 8.70 14.57 -2.73
CA LEU A 89 8.93 15.92 -2.22
C LEU A 89 7.62 16.59 -1.85
N LEU A 90 7.58 17.13 -0.64
CA LEU A 90 6.42 17.82 -0.11
C LEU A 90 6.79 19.28 0.20
N ASP A 91 5.79 20.17 0.11
CA ASP A 91 5.97 21.53 0.60
C ASP A 91 5.83 21.58 2.13
N TYR A 92 5.97 22.78 2.71
CA TYR A 92 5.86 22.95 4.17
C TYR A 92 4.45 22.65 4.70
N LYS A 93 3.43 22.64 3.85
CA LYS A 93 2.07 22.24 4.19
C LYS A 93 1.82 20.75 3.97
N LYS A 94 2.88 20.00 3.69
CA LYS A 94 2.84 18.55 3.42
C LYS A 94 2.07 18.18 2.15
N LYS A 95 2.01 19.10 1.19
CA LYS A 95 1.42 18.83 -0.13
C LYS A 95 2.48 18.38 -1.10
N LEU A 96 2.11 17.45 -1.96
CA LEU A 96 2.99 16.93 -3.00
C LEU A 96 3.41 18.04 -3.95
N LEU A 97 4.72 18.21 -4.18
CA LEU A 97 5.25 19.18 -5.14
C LEU A 97 5.16 18.65 -6.56
N ARG A 98 5.45 17.36 -6.75
CA ARG A 98 5.36 16.67 -8.02
C ARG A 98 5.38 15.16 -7.80
N ASN A 99 5.09 14.42 -8.86
CA ASN A 99 5.18 12.96 -8.87
C ASN A 99 6.61 12.46 -8.68
#